data_e83312146606b2b0a2d2b1d5bc8ba10f
#
_entry.id   e83312146606b2b0a2d2b1d5bc8ba10f
#
_cell.length_a   1.000
_cell.length_b   1.000
_cell.length_c   1.000
_cell.angle_alpha   90.00
_cell.angle_beta   90.00
_cell.angle_gamma   90.00
#
_symmetry.space_group_name_H-M   'P 1'
#
loop_
_entity.id
_entity.type
_entity.pdbx_description
1 polymer ?
#
loop_
_entity_poly.entity_id
_entity_poly.type
_entity_poly.pdbx_seq_one_letter_code
_entity_poly.pdbx_strand_id
1 'polypeptide(L)'
;MKRGEGACLVCGKPVVYYEKAKMMECMMCHRQFESRAGCEDGHYVCDECHASKGIEIIMEECKSSSLKNPVELMQKLMEEPYIYMHGPEHHVMVGAALLTAYYNCKGFDGGTARADFEAALEEMKARGAGYPGGSCGLWGCCGAAVSA
;
A
#
# COMPACT_ATOMS: atom_id res chain seq x y z
N MET A 1 -14.28 11.25 4.60
CA MET A 1 -15.15 11.13 3.41
C MET A 1 -14.62 9.94 2.61
N LYS A 2 -15.37 8.83 2.50
CA LYS A 2 -14.93 7.66 1.70
C LYS A 2 -14.79 8.12 0.26
N ARG A 3 -13.58 8.04 -0.31
CA ARG A 3 -13.34 8.30 -1.72
C ARG A 3 -13.82 7.09 -2.51
N GLY A 4 -14.62 7.29 -3.56
CA GLY A 4 -15.09 6.21 -4.42
C GLY A 4 -13.98 5.65 -5.31
N GLU A 5 -14.21 4.46 -5.86
CA GLU A 5 -13.35 3.89 -6.90
C GLU A 5 -13.15 4.89 -8.05
N GLY A 6 -11.91 5.02 -8.52
CA GLY A 6 -11.57 5.95 -9.59
C GLY A 6 -11.51 7.42 -9.16
N ALA A 7 -11.37 7.72 -7.87
CA ALA A 7 -11.18 9.08 -7.40
C ALA A 7 -9.70 9.50 -7.44
N CYS A 8 -9.46 10.74 -7.84
CA CYS A 8 -8.13 11.33 -7.84
C CYS A 8 -7.54 11.38 -6.43
N LEU A 9 -6.34 10.86 -6.24
CA LEU A 9 -5.64 10.82 -4.96
C LEU A 9 -5.32 12.22 -4.38
N VAL A 10 -5.24 13.22 -5.25
CA VAL A 10 -4.92 14.60 -4.86
C VAL A 10 -6.16 15.38 -4.44
N CYS A 11 -7.20 15.42 -5.28
CA CYS A 11 -8.38 16.27 -5.07
C CYS A 11 -9.69 15.52 -4.86
N GLY A 12 -9.72 14.20 -5.03
CA GLY A 12 -10.92 13.38 -4.85
C GLY A 12 -11.93 13.43 -6.00
N LYS A 13 -11.67 14.22 -7.06
CA LYS A 13 -12.52 14.24 -8.27
C LYS A 13 -12.40 12.94 -9.05
N PRO A 14 -13.36 12.58 -9.92
CA PRO A 14 -13.27 11.40 -10.76
C PRO A 14 -12.01 11.38 -11.63
N VAL A 15 -11.42 10.20 -11.80
CA VAL A 15 -10.36 9.96 -12.77
C VAL A 15 -10.98 9.82 -14.16
N VAL A 16 -10.38 10.51 -15.15
CA VAL A 16 -10.77 10.48 -16.55
C VAL A 16 -9.81 9.61 -17.33
N TYR A 17 -10.34 8.74 -18.19
CA TYR A 17 -9.55 7.90 -19.08
C TYR A 17 -9.48 8.51 -20.48
N TYR A 18 -8.27 8.61 -21.02
CA TYR A 18 -7.99 9.19 -22.33
C TYR A 18 -7.89 8.11 -23.41
N GLU A 19 -8.40 8.38 -24.60
CA GLU A 19 -8.25 7.48 -25.76
C GLU A 19 -6.78 7.31 -26.17
N LYS A 20 -5.99 8.39 -26.07
CA LYS A 20 -4.54 8.39 -26.32
C LYS A 20 -3.79 8.75 -25.06
N ALA A 21 -2.64 8.11 -24.87
CA ALA A 21 -1.75 8.46 -23.76
C ALA A 21 -1.31 9.93 -23.86
N LYS A 22 -1.22 10.57 -22.71
CA LYS A 22 -0.72 11.94 -22.56
C LYS A 22 0.47 11.94 -21.63
N MET A 23 1.43 12.85 -21.89
CA MET A 23 2.50 13.12 -20.93
C MET A 23 1.90 13.85 -19.72
N MET A 24 2.05 13.24 -18.53
CA MET A 24 1.55 13.75 -17.26
C MET A 24 2.68 13.86 -16.27
N GLU A 25 2.73 14.95 -15.52
CA GLU A 25 3.68 15.14 -14.42
C GLU A 25 3.13 14.52 -13.13
N CYS A 26 3.94 13.69 -12.49
CA CYS A 26 3.59 13.14 -11.18
C CYS A 26 3.63 14.25 -10.11
N MET A 27 2.52 14.44 -9.39
CA MET A 27 2.40 15.44 -8.33
C MET A 27 3.33 15.22 -7.12
N MET A 28 3.95 14.02 -7.03
CA MET A 28 4.83 13.68 -5.91
C MET A 28 6.32 13.74 -6.28
N CYS A 29 6.72 13.14 -7.41
CA CYS A 29 8.13 13.07 -7.81
C CYS A 29 8.50 14.02 -8.95
N HIS A 30 7.54 14.75 -9.51
CA HIS A 30 7.68 15.70 -10.62
C HIS A 30 8.30 15.13 -11.89
N ARG A 31 8.38 13.79 -12.01
CA ARG A 31 8.79 13.10 -13.25
C ARG A 31 7.62 13.02 -14.22
N GLN A 32 7.94 12.97 -15.51
CA GLN A 32 6.96 12.86 -16.60
C GLN A 32 6.72 11.39 -16.97
N PHE A 33 5.46 11.02 -17.16
CA PHE A 33 5.04 9.68 -17.54
C PHE A 33 3.96 9.74 -18.63
N GLU A 34 3.97 8.78 -19.53
CA GLU A 34 2.83 8.54 -20.40
C GLU A 34 1.71 7.87 -19.62
N SER A 35 0.53 8.48 -19.58
CA SER A 35 -0.64 7.92 -18.91
C SER A 35 -1.90 8.06 -19.75
N ARG A 36 -2.77 7.05 -19.66
CA ARG A 36 -4.13 7.10 -20.22
C ARG A 36 -5.17 7.47 -19.18
N ALA A 37 -4.76 7.77 -17.97
CA ALA A 37 -5.64 8.16 -16.88
C ALA A 37 -5.10 9.40 -16.16
N GLY A 38 -5.99 10.29 -15.76
CA GLY A 38 -5.65 11.49 -15.01
C GLY A 38 -6.90 12.15 -14.47
N CYS A 39 -6.73 13.21 -13.71
CA CYS A 39 -7.81 14.03 -13.19
C CYS A 39 -8.14 15.16 -14.19
N GLU A 40 -9.40 15.65 -14.20
CA GLU A 40 -9.80 16.82 -14.98
C GLU A 40 -8.94 18.06 -14.68
N ASP A 41 -8.48 18.21 -13.43
CA ASP A 41 -7.59 19.29 -13.01
C ASP A 41 -6.10 19.03 -13.34
N GLY A 42 -5.79 17.94 -14.08
CA GLY A 42 -4.43 17.59 -14.49
C GLY A 42 -3.60 16.86 -13.44
N HIS A 43 -4.17 16.46 -12.30
CA HIS A 43 -3.45 15.70 -11.28
C HIS A 43 -3.16 14.27 -11.74
N TYR A 44 -1.95 13.84 -11.50
CA TYR A 44 -1.47 12.47 -11.76
C TYR A 44 -0.49 12.05 -10.67
N VAL A 45 -0.56 10.79 -10.25
CA VAL A 45 0.40 10.16 -9.34
C VAL A 45 0.89 8.90 -10.04
N CYS A 46 2.21 8.73 -10.20
CA CYS A 46 2.78 7.55 -10.83
C CYS A 46 2.70 6.32 -9.91
N ASP A 47 2.74 5.12 -10.50
CA ASP A 47 2.59 3.85 -9.78
C ASP A 47 3.62 3.67 -8.66
N GLU A 48 4.86 4.11 -8.91
CA GLU A 48 5.94 4.06 -7.91
C GLU A 48 5.64 4.93 -6.69
N CYS A 49 5.19 6.17 -6.90
CA CYS A 49 4.83 7.06 -5.81
C CYS A 49 3.56 6.61 -5.09
N HIS A 50 2.58 6.06 -5.82
CA HIS A 50 1.38 5.47 -5.24
C HIS A 50 1.74 4.32 -4.30
N ALA A 51 2.47 3.32 -4.79
CA ALA A 51 2.88 2.15 -4.01
C ALA A 51 3.76 2.54 -2.81
N SER A 52 4.73 3.44 -3.01
CA SER A 52 5.61 3.91 -1.92
C SER A 52 4.82 4.59 -0.81
N LYS A 53 3.84 5.44 -1.14
CA LYS A 53 3.00 6.11 -0.14
C LYS A 53 2.07 5.12 0.58
N GLY A 54 1.52 4.16 -0.15
CA GLY A 54 0.73 3.08 0.45
C GLY A 54 1.54 2.26 1.46
N ILE A 55 2.77 1.88 1.10
CA ILE A 55 3.68 1.15 2.00
C ILE A 55 4.06 1.98 3.24
N GLU A 56 4.33 3.28 3.08
CA GLU A 56 4.59 4.19 4.21
C GLU A 56 3.44 4.19 5.22
N ILE A 57 2.20 4.36 4.74
CA ILE A 57 0.99 4.34 5.58
C ILE A 57 0.82 2.98 6.29
N ILE A 58 1.03 1.87 5.58
CA ILE A 58 0.97 0.53 6.15
C ILE A 58 1.97 0.39 7.31
N MET A 59 3.21 0.82 7.11
CA MET A 59 4.26 0.68 8.12
C MET A 59 4.00 1.56 9.34
N GLU A 60 3.52 2.80 9.16
CA GLU A 60 3.17 3.72 10.24
C GLU A 60 2.00 3.17 11.08
N GLU A 61 0.92 2.74 10.42
CA GLU A 61 -0.24 2.17 11.10
C GLU A 61 0.13 0.87 11.85
N CYS A 62 0.88 -0.04 11.22
CA CYS A 62 1.32 -1.28 11.86
C CYS A 62 2.20 -1.05 13.09
N LYS A 63 3.09 -0.03 13.06
CA LYS A 63 3.94 0.31 14.20
C LYS A 63 3.17 0.90 15.38
N SER A 64 2.04 1.58 15.13
CA SER A 64 1.25 2.27 16.15
C SER A 64 0.02 1.48 16.61
N SER A 65 -0.44 0.52 15.83
CA SER A 65 -1.68 -0.23 16.10
C SER A 65 -1.57 -1.17 17.29
N SER A 66 -2.63 -1.23 18.09
CA SER A 66 -2.83 -2.23 19.15
C SER A 66 -3.80 -3.35 18.77
N LEU A 67 -4.26 -3.39 17.51
CA LEU A 67 -5.20 -4.40 17.03
C LEU A 67 -4.57 -5.79 17.05
N LYS A 68 -5.33 -6.77 17.56
CA LYS A 68 -4.95 -8.18 17.65
C LYS A 68 -5.54 -9.04 16.54
N ASN A 69 -6.48 -8.48 15.79
CA ASN A 69 -7.10 -9.14 14.64
C ASN A 69 -6.49 -8.57 13.35
N PRO A 70 -5.75 -9.35 12.58
CA PRO A 70 -5.11 -8.85 11.36
C PRO A 70 -6.12 -8.45 10.29
N VAL A 71 -7.32 -9.07 10.27
CA VAL A 71 -8.38 -8.71 9.30
C VAL A 71 -8.93 -7.32 9.58
N GLU A 72 -9.17 -6.98 10.86
CA GLU A 72 -9.61 -5.63 11.24
C GLU A 72 -8.56 -4.58 10.89
N LEU A 73 -7.27 -4.90 11.10
CA LEU A 73 -6.18 -4.00 10.73
C LEU A 73 -6.12 -3.80 9.21
N MET A 74 -6.23 -4.87 8.42
CA MET A 74 -6.27 -4.78 6.96
C MET A 74 -7.49 -3.98 6.46
N GLN A 75 -8.67 -4.20 7.05
CA GLN A 75 -9.88 -3.43 6.70
C GLN A 75 -9.70 -1.94 6.98
N LYS A 76 -9.09 -1.57 8.11
CA LYS A 76 -8.76 -0.19 8.44
C LYS A 76 -7.78 0.41 7.42
N LEU A 77 -6.71 -0.31 7.08
CA LEU A 77 -5.74 0.12 6.08
C LEU A 77 -6.37 0.32 4.70
N MET A 78 -7.29 -0.55 4.29
CA MET A 78 -7.99 -0.44 3.01
C MET A 78 -9.01 0.72 2.96
N GLU A 79 -9.25 1.44 4.04
CA GLU A 79 -10.00 2.70 4.02
C GLU A 79 -9.14 3.89 3.53
N GLU A 80 -7.81 3.73 3.50
CA GLU A 80 -6.88 4.75 3.03
C GLU A 80 -6.87 4.85 1.50
N PRO A 81 -6.89 6.08 0.94
CA PRO A 81 -7.00 6.29 -0.50
C PRO A 81 -5.87 5.64 -1.33
N TYR A 82 -4.69 5.45 -0.74
CA TYR A 82 -3.53 4.82 -1.38
C TYR A 82 -3.53 3.30 -1.30
N ILE A 83 -4.46 2.67 -0.58
CA ILE A 83 -4.45 1.23 -0.29
C ILE A 83 -5.77 0.55 -0.68
N TYR A 84 -6.86 1.29 -0.89
CA TYR A 84 -8.20 0.72 -1.08
C TYR A 84 -8.35 -0.15 -2.34
N MET A 85 -7.55 0.07 -3.38
CA MET A 85 -7.45 -0.79 -4.57
C MET A 85 -6.31 -1.79 -4.42
N HIS A 86 -6.45 -2.97 -5.01
CA HIS A 86 -5.36 -3.94 -5.03
C HIS A 86 -4.16 -3.42 -5.83
N GLY A 87 -2.99 -3.46 -5.20
CA GLY A 87 -1.74 -2.99 -5.76
C GLY A 87 -0.54 -3.70 -5.10
N PRO A 88 0.69 -3.39 -5.51
CA PRO A 88 1.89 -4.00 -4.95
C PRO A 88 2.09 -3.72 -3.45
N GLU A 89 1.54 -2.64 -2.91
CA GLU A 89 1.53 -2.33 -1.47
C GLU A 89 0.81 -3.41 -0.65
N HIS A 90 -0.17 -4.13 -1.22
CA HIS A 90 -0.84 -5.24 -0.56
C HIS A 90 0.09 -6.42 -0.28
N HIS A 91 1.20 -6.57 -1.03
CA HIS A 91 2.22 -7.58 -0.75
C HIS A 91 2.88 -7.33 0.61
N VAL A 92 3.04 -6.07 0.99
CA VAL A 92 3.54 -5.68 2.33
C VAL A 92 2.43 -5.76 3.37
N MET A 93 1.22 -5.29 3.04
CA MET A 93 0.11 -5.12 3.98
C MET A 93 -0.25 -6.42 4.70
N VAL A 94 -0.37 -7.53 3.97
CA VAL A 94 -0.83 -8.80 4.54
C VAL A 94 0.16 -9.30 5.59
N GLY A 95 1.43 -9.40 5.27
CA GLY A 95 2.46 -9.85 6.21
C GLY A 95 2.65 -8.89 7.38
N ALA A 96 2.63 -7.57 7.13
CA ALA A 96 2.75 -6.56 8.18
C ALA A 96 1.57 -6.62 9.18
N ALA A 97 0.33 -6.80 8.68
CA ALA A 97 -0.83 -6.95 9.55
C ALA A 97 -0.78 -8.22 10.40
N LEU A 98 -0.32 -9.35 9.82
CA LEU A 98 -0.13 -10.61 10.54
C LEU A 98 0.94 -10.47 11.63
N LEU A 99 2.09 -9.88 11.33
CA LEU A 99 3.15 -9.63 12.30
C LEU A 99 2.65 -8.72 13.44
N THR A 100 1.98 -7.62 13.11
CA THR A 100 1.43 -6.69 14.10
C THR A 100 0.46 -7.40 15.04
N ALA A 101 -0.50 -8.15 14.50
CA ALA A 101 -1.45 -8.90 15.31
C ALA A 101 -0.77 -9.95 16.21
N TYR A 102 0.22 -10.66 15.68
CA TYR A 102 1.00 -11.65 16.44
C TYR A 102 1.71 -11.01 17.64
N TYR A 103 2.46 -9.92 17.41
CA TYR A 103 3.19 -9.26 18.49
C TYR A 103 2.25 -8.59 19.50
N ASN A 104 1.12 -8.03 19.07
CA ASN A 104 0.10 -7.49 19.96
C ASN A 104 -0.60 -8.57 20.81
N CYS A 105 -0.74 -9.79 20.29
CA CYS A 105 -1.26 -10.93 21.04
C CYS A 105 -0.23 -11.46 22.05
N LYS A 106 1.03 -11.55 21.63
CA LYS A 106 2.13 -12.06 22.47
C LYS A 106 2.48 -11.08 23.60
N GLY A 107 2.29 -9.78 23.35
CA GLY A 107 2.77 -8.71 24.22
C GLY A 107 4.23 -8.34 23.92
N PHE A 108 4.61 -7.14 24.33
CA PHE A 108 5.97 -6.63 24.20
C PHE A 108 6.77 -6.80 25.51
N ASP A 109 6.59 -7.95 26.15
CA ASP A 109 7.27 -8.28 27.41
C ASP A 109 8.74 -8.60 27.13
N GLY A 110 9.64 -7.80 27.71
CA GLY A 110 11.09 -7.92 27.51
C GLY A 110 11.70 -6.83 26.62
N GLY A 111 12.92 -6.44 26.94
CA GLY A 111 13.58 -5.26 26.37
C GLY A 111 13.87 -5.31 24.85
N THR A 112 13.82 -6.49 24.21
CA THR A 112 14.10 -6.66 22.77
C THR A 112 12.84 -6.83 21.92
N ALA A 113 11.70 -7.20 22.51
CA ALA A 113 10.49 -7.56 21.76
C ALA A 113 9.99 -6.45 20.81
N ARG A 114 10.14 -5.19 21.19
CA ARG A 114 9.78 -4.06 20.31
C ARG A 114 10.76 -3.91 19.15
N ALA A 115 12.04 -4.04 19.40
CA ALA A 115 13.07 -3.98 18.35
C ALA A 115 12.95 -5.16 17.39
N ASP A 116 12.66 -6.35 17.90
CA ASP A 116 12.43 -7.55 17.08
C ASP A 116 11.21 -7.39 16.18
N PHE A 117 10.12 -6.79 16.68
CA PHE A 117 8.95 -6.47 15.90
C PHE A 117 9.25 -5.46 14.77
N GLU A 118 9.96 -4.38 15.08
CA GLU A 118 10.32 -3.36 14.09
C GLU A 118 11.26 -3.94 13.02
N ALA A 119 12.21 -4.79 13.40
CA ALA A 119 13.07 -5.49 12.45
C ALA A 119 12.28 -6.45 11.54
N ALA A 120 11.32 -7.20 12.10
CA ALA A 120 10.45 -8.09 11.33
C ALA A 120 9.56 -7.31 10.35
N LEU A 121 9.05 -6.14 10.73
CA LEU A 121 8.29 -5.27 9.83
C LEU A 121 9.15 -4.73 8.69
N GLU A 122 10.38 -4.29 8.95
CA GLU A 122 11.28 -3.80 7.88
C GLU A 122 11.67 -4.94 6.92
N GLU A 123 11.91 -6.14 7.42
CA GLU A 123 12.14 -7.34 6.59
C GLU A 123 10.91 -7.66 5.72
N MET A 124 9.71 -7.63 6.31
CA MET A 124 8.46 -7.85 5.56
C MET A 124 8.25 -6.80 4.47
N LYS A 125 8.54 -5.54 4.77
CA LYS A 125 8.53 -4.45 3.80
C LYS A 125 9.49 -4.72 2.63
N ALA A 126 10.71 -5.14 2.92
CA ALA A 126 11.72 -5.43 1.90
C ALA A 126 11.26 -6.57 0.97
N ARG A 127 10.71 -7.65 1.53
CA ARG A 127 10.17 -8.78 0.76
C ARG A 127 8.98 -8.37 -0.09
N GLY A 128 7.98 -7.75 0.52
CA GLY A 128 6.73 -7.37 -0.17
C GLY A 128 6.94 -6.33 -1.24
N ALA A 129 7.77 -5.31 -0.98
CA ALA A 129 8.09 -4.26 -1.95
C ALA A 129 8.92 -4.78 -3.15
N GLY A 130 9.74 -5.80 -2.93
CA GLY A 130 10.51 -6.46 -3.99
C GLY A 130 9.70 -7.45 -4.85
N TYR A 131 8.49 -7.81 -4.44
CA TYR A 131 7.68 -8.78 -5.17
C TYR A 131 6.95 -8.10 -6.34
N PRO A 132 7.07 -8.63 -7.59
CA PRO A 132 6.54 -7.95 -8.78
C PRO A 132 5.03 -7.80 -8.75
N GLY A 133 4.54 -6.60 -9.08
CA GLY A 133 3.12 -6.36 -9.31
C GLY A 133 2.59 -7.23 -10.47
N GLY A 134 1.33 -7.70 -10.37
CA GLY A 134 0.72 -8.54 -11.39
C GLY A 134 1.18 -9.99 -11.44
N SER A 135 2.05 -10.42 -10.52
CA SER A 135 2.58 -11.79 -10.45
C SER A 135 1.50 -12.87 -10.35
N CYS A 136 0.36 -12.56 -9.73
CA CYS A 136 -0.78 -13.48 -9.64
C CYS A 136 -1.36 -13.84 -11.03
N GLY A 137 -1.35 -12.89 -11.97
CA GLY A 137 -1.79 -13.14 -13.34
C GLY A 137 -0.74 -13.90 -14.19
N LEU A 138 0.55 -13.78 -13.83
CA LEU A 138 1.65 -14.43 -14.57
C LEU A 138 1.96 -15.84 -14.04
N TRP A 139 1.93 -16.02 -12.72
CA TRP A 139 2.38 -17.26 -12.05
C TRP A 139 1.29 -17.99 -11.27
N GLY A 140 0.07 -17.45 -11.25
CA GLY A 140 -1.10 -18.07 -10.62
C GLY A 140 -1.13 -18.05 -9.10
N CYS A 141 -0.14 -17.46 -8.42
CA CYS A 141 -0.11 -17.31 -6.98
C CYS A 141 -0.24 -15.85 -6.55
N CYS A 142 -0.98 -15.60 -5.46
CA CYS A 142 -1.15 -14.26 -4.92
C CYS A 142 0.17 -13.76 -4.32
N GLY A 143 0.68 -12.63 -4.82
CA GLY A 143 1.92 -12.02 -4.31
C GLY A 143 1.84 -11.68 -2.83
N ALA A 144 0.70 -11.22 -2.35
CA ALA A 144 0.49 -10.92 -0.94
C ALA A 144 0.56 -12.15 -0.02
N ALA A 145 0.16 -13.32 -0.53
CA ALA A 145 0.26 -14.58 0.23
C ALA A 145 1.67 -15.19 0.19
N VAL A 146 2.41 -14.97 -0.89
CA VAL A 146 3.76 -15.55 -1.07
C VAL A 146 4.83 -14.74 -0.36
N SER A 147 4.64 -13.42 -0.24
CA SER A 147 5.60 -12.52 0.41
C SER A 147 5.45 -12.43 1.92
N ALA A 148 4.33 -12.90 2.47
CA ALA A 148 4.01 -12.84 3.90
C ALA A 148 4.80 -13.83 4.79
#